data_358b9e0377936a34dd0a45f02f528cd2
#
_entry.id   358b9e0377936a34dd0a45f02f528cd2
#
_cell.length_a   1.000
_cell.length_b   1.000
_cell.length_c   1.000
_cell.angle_alpha   90.00
_cell.angle_beta   90.00
_cell.angle_gamma   90.00
#
_symmetry.space_group_name_H-M   'P 1'
#
loop_
_entity.id
_entity.type
_entity.pdbx_description
1 polymer ?
#
loop_
_entity_poly.entity_id
_entity_poly.type
_entity_poly.pdbx_seq_one_letter_code
_entity_poly.pdbx_strand_id
1 'polypeptide(L)'
;RAFTPSNTPVSPLYYLGNIYQNENNFQKAIAEYSLAIKYAQKNGEDFGLVYAYYQNRASCYLKINECSKSIPDFTYALKLNPDNGAIYANRGIAYYKTGKKTEACKDWRKAQSLGIQSAGTYVRRYCR
;
A
#
# COMPACT_ATOMS: atom_id res chain seq x y z
N ARG A 1 31.32 -7.75 6.28
CA ARG A 1 30.52 -8.24 7.39
C ARG A 1 29.16 -8.73 6.91
N ALA A 2 28.77 -9.92 7.35
CA ALA A 2 27.48 -10.48 6.97
C ALA A 2 26.38 -9.93 7.87
N PHE A 3 25.24 -9.65 7.30
CA PHE A 3 24.04 -9.35 8.06
C PHE A 3 23.30 -10.64 8.37
N THR A 4 22.73 -10.72 9.56
CA THR A 4 21.70 -11.72 9.82
C THR A 4 20.35 -11.14 9.44
N PRO A 5 19.35 -11.98 9.11
CA PRO A 5 18.04 -11.44 8.76
C PRO A 5 17.45 -10.51 9.83
N SER A 6 17.67 -10.86 11.12
CA SER A 6 17.13 -10.05 12.22
C SER A 6 17.83 -8.70 12.36
N ASN A 7 19.04 -8.56 11.81
CA ASN A 7 19.82 -7.33 11.91
C ASN A 7 19.87 -6.54 10.61
N THR A 8 19.27 -7.05 9.54
CA THR A 8 19.29 -6.37 8.26
C THR A 8 18.45 -5.11 8.37
N PRO A 9 19.03 -3.94 8.09
CA PRO A 9 18.26 -2.71 8.17
C PRO A 9 17.20 -2.65 7.09
N VAL A 10 16.16 -1.87 7.34
CA VAL A 10 15.18 -1.55 6.32
C VAL A 10 15.91 -0.91 5.15
N SER A 11 15.50 -1.24 3.93
CA SER A 11 16.16 -0.77 2.72
C SER A 11 16.31 0.76 2.72
N PRO A 12 17.53 1.27 2.43
CA PRO A 12 17.69 2.72 2.24
C PRO A 12 16.79 3.28 1.15
N LEU A 13 16.46 2.46 0.15
CA LEU A 13 15.54 2.87 -0.91
C LEU A 13 14.14 3.12 -0.37
N TYR A 14 13.72 2.35 0.63
CA TYR A 14 12.44 2.56 1.28
C TYR A 14 12.42 3.91 2.00
N TYR A 15 13.47 4.23 2.75
CA TYR A 15 13.55 5.53 3.42
C TYR A 15 13.56 6.69 2.43
N LEU A 16 14.31 6.53 1.33
CA LEU A 16 14.35 7.56 0.29
C LEU A 16 12.97 7.73 -0.36
N GLY A 17 12.28 6.63 -0.61
CA GLY A 17 10.90 6.67 -1.10
C GLY A 17 9.99 7.44 -0.16
N ASN A 18 10.13 7.21 1.15
CA ASN A 18 9.33 7.91 2.15
C ASN A 18 9.61 9.43 2.14
N ILE A 19 10.86 9.80 1.96
CA ILE A 19 11.23 11.23 1.86
C ILE A 19 10.55 11.86 0.65
N TYR A 20 10.65 11.22 -0.50
CA TYR A 20 10.01 11.74 -1.72
C TYR A 20 8.49 11.81 -1.56
N GLN A 21 7.90 10.79 -0.94
CA GLN A 21 6.45 10.79 -0.70
C GLN A 21 6.04 11.96 0.19
N ASN A 22 6.80 12.23 1.24
CA ASN A 22 6.53 13.35 2.14
C ASN A 22 6.69 14.70 1.44
N GLU A 23 7.51 14.77 0.41
CA GLU A 23 7.68 15.96 -0.41
C GLU A 23 6.65 16.03 -1.55
N ASN A 24 5.71 15.10 -1.59
CA ASN A 24 4.72 14.97 -2.66
C ASN A 24 5.34 14.70 -4.03
N ASN A 25 6.56 14.17 -4.04
CA ASN A 25 7.21 13.76 -5.28
C ASN A 25 6.93 12.27 -5.51
N PHE A 26 5.69 12.01 -5.91
CA PHE A 26 5.18 10.63 -5.97
C PHE A 26 5.85 9.80 -7.05
N GLN A 27 6.23 10.41 -8.18
CA GLN A 27 6.91 9.68 -9.25
C GLN A 27 8.26 9.14 -8.78
N LYS A 28 9.05 9.97 -8.09
CA LYS A 28 10.34 9.52 -7.56
C LYS A 28 10.16 8.52 -6.42
N ALA A 29 9.14 8.70 -5.59
CA ALA A 29 8.85 7.75 -4.53
C ALA A 29 8.54 6.37 -5.12
N ILE A 30 7.72 6.31 -6.16
CA ILE A 30 7.38 5.06 -6.84
C ILE A 30 8.64 4.38 -7.36
N ALA A 31 9.56 5.14 -7.95
CA ALA A 31 10.81 4.58 -8.47
C ALA A 31 11.64 3.95 -7.36
N GLU A 32 11.76 4.62 -6.21
CA GLU A 32 12.55 4.09 -5.10
C GLU A 32 11.89 2.86 -4.47
N TYR A 33 10.56 2.89 -4.28
CA TYR A 33 9.86 1.72 -3.76
C TYR A 33 9.96 0.53 -4.71
N SER A 34 9.90 0.79 -6.02
CA SER A 34 10.03 -0.26 -7.02
C SER A 34 11.40 -0.93 -6.97
N LEU A 35 12.45 -0.13 -6.75
CA LEU A 35 13.79 -0.67 -6.56
C LEU A 35 13.90 -1.46 -5.27
N ALA A 36 13.30 -0.97 -4.19
CA ALA A 36 13.30 -1.70 -2.91
C ALA A 36 12.64 -3.07 -3.06
N ILE A 37 11.51 -3.12 -3.77
CA ILE A 37 10.80 -4.37 -4.04
C ILE A 37 11.67 -5.32 -4.86
N LYS A 38 12.32 -4.80 -5.89
CA LYS A 38 13.19 -5.60 -6.75
C LYS A 38 14.34 -6.21 -5.96
N TYR A 39 14.96 -5.42 -5.09
CA TYR A 39 16.04 -5.92 -4.24
C TYR A 39 15.54 -6.98 -3.27
N ALA A 40 14.39 -6.77 -2.65
CA ALA A 40 13.83 -7.74 -1.72
C ALA A 40 13.56 -9.07 -2.42
N GLN A 41 12.99 -9.03 -3.62
CA GLN A 41 12.74 -10.24 -4.40
C GLN A 41 14.01 -10.95 -4.79
N LYS A 42 15.01 -10.20 -5.26
CA LYS A 42 16.27 -10.76 -5.73
C LYS A 42 17.04 -11.42 -4.60
N ASN A 43 17.02 -10.82 -3.42
CA ASN A 43 17.81 -11.32 -2.27
C ASN A 43 17.03 -12.30 -1.40
N GLY A 44 15.78 -12.59 -1.75
CA GLY A 44 14.94 -13.47 -0.94
C GLY A 44 14.60 -12.88 0.41
N GLU A 45 14.61 -11.55 0.53
CA GLU A 45 14.32 -10.89 1.79
C GLU A 45 12.82 -10.98 2.11
N ASP A 46 12.54 -11.37 3.33
CA ASP A 46 11.17 -11.45 3.83
C ASP A 46 11.17 -10.88 5.25
N PHE A 47 11.32 -9.56 5.33
CA PHE A 47 11.43 -8.89 6.61
C PHE A 47 10.10 -8.21 6.88
N GLY A 48 9.16 -8.66 7.41
CA GLY A 48 7.92 -8.06 7.85
C GLY A 48 7.54 -6.66 7.32
N LEU A 49 8.45 -5.96 6.67
CA LEU A 49 8.21 -4.61 6.13
C LEU A 49 8.03 -4.58 4.62
N VAL A 50 8.17 -5.72 3.94
CA VAL A 50 7.98 -5.75 2.48
C VAL A 50 6.56 -5.31 2.11
N TYR A 51 5.56 -5.65 2.95
CA TYR A 51 4.20 -5.16 2.69
C TYR A 51 4.16 -3.63 2.61
N ALA A 52 4.99 -2.95 3.41
CA ALA A 52 5.00 -1.48 3.41
C ALA A 52 5.55 -0.91 2.10
N TYR A 53 6.48 -1.60 1.47
CA TYR A 53 6.98 -1.17 0.15
C TYR A 53 5.83 -1.14 -0.86
N TYR A 54 5.05 -2.22 -0.89
CA TYR A 54 3.90 -2.31 -1.79
C TYR A 54 2.80 -1.33 -1.39
N GLN A 55 2.50 -1.22 -0.10
CA GLN A 55 1.47 -0.32 0.38
C GLN A 55 1.79 1.13 0.03
N ASN A 56 3.02 1.55 0.26
CA ASN A 56 3.41 2.93 0.01
C ASN A 56 3.49 3.23 -1.48
N ARG A 57 3.97 2.27 -2.29
CA ARG A 57 3.94 2.45 -3.74
C ARG A 57 2.51 2.57 -4.24
N ALA A 58 1.62 1.72 -3.75
CA ALA A 58 0.21 1.77 -4.11
C ALA A 58 -0.41 3.12 -3.74
N SER A 59 -0.08 3.65 -2.56
CA SER A 59 -0.57 4.96 -2.14
C SER A 59 -0.09 6.07 -3.07
N CYS A 60 1.16 5.98 -3.51
CA CYS A 60 1.70 6.94 -4.48
C CYS A 60 0.99 6.84 -5.83
N TYR A 61 0.74 5.61 -6.31
CA TYR A 61 -0.04 5.43 -7.53
C TYR A 61 -1.43 6.05 -7.40
N LEU A 62 -2.06 5.87 -6.24
CA LEU A 62 -3.38 6.46 -6.00
C LEU A 62 -3.31 7.99 -6.05
N LYS A 63 -2.27 8.57 -5.47
CA LYS A 63 -2.08 10.03 -5.45
C LYS A 63 -1.91 10.63 -6.83
N ILE A 64 -1.28 9.92 -7.75
CA ILE A 64 -1.13 10.38 -9.13
C ILE A 64 -2.24 9.87 -10.04
N ASN A 65 -3.31 9.38 -9.44
CA ASN A 65 -4.52 8.91 -10.13
C ASN A 65 -4.29 7.71 -11.04
N GLU A 66 -3.28 6.89 -10.74
CA GLU A 66 -3.04 5.62 -11.41
C GLU A 66 -3.66 4.48 -10.59
N CYS A 67 -4.97 4.55 -10.44
CA CYS A 67 -5.70 3.68 -9.52
C CYS A 67 -5.62 2.20 -9.93
N SER A 68 -5.61 1.92 -11.23
CA SER A 68 -5.52 0.54 -11.69
C SER A 68 -4.18 -0.10 -11.36
N LYS A 69 -3.12 0.70 -11.16
CA LYS A 69 -1.82 0.19 -10.73
C LYS A 69 -1.75 0.04 -9.22
N SER A 70 -2.51 0.85 -8.47
CA SER A 70 -2.50 0.76 -7.02
C SER A 70 -3.17 -0.51 -6.52
N ILE A 71 -4.20 -1.01 -7.21
CA ILE A 71 -4.99 -2.15 -6.76
C ILE A 71 -4.14 -3.43 -6.60
N PRO A 72 -3.32 -3.84 -7.58
CA PRO A 72 -2.48 -5.03 -7.39
C PRO A 72 -1.50 -4.88 -6.23
N ASP A 73 -0.93 -3.69 -6.05
CA ASP A 73 0.02 -3.45 -4.95
C ASP A 73 -0.67 -3.52 -3.59
N PHE A 74 -1.84 -2.91 -3.44
CA PHE A 74 -2.62 -3.05 -2.20
C PHE A 74 -3.00 -4.51 -1.96
N THR A 75 -3.40 -5.22 -3.00
CA THR A 75 -3.79 -6.62 -2.89
C THR A 75 -2.63 -7.47 -2.39
N TYR A 76 -1.43 -7.25 -2.94
CA TYR A 76 -0.25 -7.99 -2.50
C TYR A 76 0.14 -7.61 -1.07
N ALA A 77 0.05 -6.31 -0.74
CA ALA A 77 0.32 -5.86 0.63
C ALA A 77 -0.61 -6.53 1.63
N LEU A 78 -1.89 -6.70 1.28
CA LEU A 78 -2.85 -7.40 2.13
C LEU A 78 -2.52 -8.89 2.27
N LYS A 79 -1.97 -9.50 1.24
CA LYS A 79 -1.52 -10.89 1.33
C LYS A 79 -0.45 -11.05 2.39
N LEU A 80 0.43 -10.06 2.53
CA LEU A 80 1.51 -10.06 3.51
C LEU A 80 1.08 -9.55 4.88
N ASN A 81 0.04 -8.71 4.93
CA ASN A 81 -0.44 -8.10 6.17
C ASN A 81 -1.97 -8.02 6.13
N PRO A 82 -2.66 -9.15 6.35
CA PRO A 82 -4.09 -9.27 6.03
C PRO A 82 -5.05 -8.51 6.93
N ASP A 83 -4.60 -8.03 8.09
CA ASP A 83 -5.49 -7.33 9.02
C ASP A 83 -5.25 -5.83 9.03
N ASN A 84 -4.63 -5.30 8.00
CA ASN A 84 -4.34 -3.86 7.91
C ASN A 84 -5.53 -3.13 7.31
N GLY A 85 -6.33 -2.51 8.20
CA GLY A 85 -7.54 -1.79 7.79
C GLY A 85 -7.27 -0.62 6.86
N ALA A 86 -6.12 0.07 7.04
CA ALA A 86 -5.78 1.21 6.18
C ALA A 86 -5.58 0.78 4.72
N ILE A 87 -5.01 -0.41 4.50
CA ILE A 87 -4.83 -0.92 3.13
C ILE A 87 -6.20 -1.19 2.50
N TYR A 88 -7.12 -1.81 3.24
CA TYR A 88 -8.48 -2.02 2.73
C TYR A 88 -9.15 -0.70 2.39
N ALA A 89 -9.04 0.31 3.27
CA ALA A 89 -9.68 1.60 3.03
C ALA A 89 -9.15 2.25 1.75
N ASN A 90 -7.85 2.22 1.54
CA ASN A 90 -7.23 2.82 0.36
C ASN A 90 -7.51 2.04 -0.91
N ARG A 91 -7.51 0.70 -0.83
CA ARG A 91 -7.89 -0.10 -2.00
C ARG A 91 -9.35 0.16 -2.37
N GLY A 92 -10.21 0.35 -1.37
CA GLY A 92 -11.59 0.73 -1.62
C GLY A 92 -11.70 2.02 -2.43
N ILE A 93 -10.88 3.02 -2.10
CA ILE A 93 -10.85 4.27 -2.85
C ILE A 93 -10.43 4.00 -4.31
N ALA A 94 -9.41 3.18 -4.51
CA ALA A 94 -8.95 2.85 -5.84
C ALA A 94 -10.03 2.10 -6.65
N TYR A 95 -10.70 1.15 -6.02
CA TYR A 95 -11.82 0.45 -6.68
C TYR A 95 -12.93 1.42 -7.05
N TYR A 96 -13.30 2.31 -6.14
CA TYR A 96 -14.37 3.26 -6.42
C TYR A 96 -14.03 4.16 -7.60
N LYS A 97 -12.79 4.65 -7.64
CA LYS A 97 -12.33 5.53 -8.73
C LYS A 97 -12.26 4.81 -10.07
N THR A 98 -12.14 3.50 -10.08
CA THR A 98 -12.12 2.70 -11.31
C THR A 98 -13.49 2.12 -11.66
N GLY A 99 -14.55 2.56 -10.97
CA GLY A 99 -15.91 2.15 -11.27
C GLY A 99 -16.33 0.83 -10.64
N LYS A 100 -15.54 0.28 -9.74
CA LYS A 100 -15.83 -1.01 -9.10
C LYS A 100 -16.44 -0.78 -7.72
N LYS A 101 -17.67 -0.28 -7.72
CA LYS A 101 -18.36 0.13 -6.50
C LYS A 101 -18.59 -1.03 -5.53
N THR A 102 -18.94 -2.20 -6.03
CA THR A 102 -19.19 -3.38 -5.18
C THR A 102 -17.93 -3.75 -4.41
N GLU A 103 -16.81 -3.82 -5.10
CA GLU A 103 -15.51 -4.13 -4.48
C GLU A 103 -15.10 -3.04 -3.49
N ALA A 104 -15.33 -1.77 -3.85
CA ALA A 104 -15.03 -0.66 -2.96
C ALA A 104 -15.80 -0.77 -1.65
N CYS A 105 -17.10 -1.03 -1.73
CA CYS A 105 -17.94 -1.13 -0.55
C CYS A 105 -17.54 -2.33 0.33
N LYS A 106 -17.17 -3.43 -0.28
CA LYS A 106 -16.68 -4.60 0.45
C LYS A 106 -15.41 -4.24 1.23
N ASP A 107 -14.47 -3.53 0.59
CA ASP A 107 -13.23 -3.12 1.24
C ASP A 107 -13.48 -2.13 2.37
N TRP A 108 -14.35 -1.15 2.15
CA TRP A 108 -14.65 -0.15 3.17
C TRP A 108 -15.34 -0.77 4.38
N ARG A 109 -16.24 -1.74 4.17
CA ARG A 109 -16.87 -2.45 5.28
C ARG A 109 -15.84 -3.26 6.06
N LYS A 110 -14.90 -3.90 5.36
CA LYS A 110 -13.82 -4.61 6.03
C LYS A 110 -12.93 -3.65 6.82
N ALA A 111 -12.56 -2.53 6.23
CA ALA A 111 -11.77 -1.50 6.91
C ALA A 111 -12.48 -0.99 8.15
N GLN A 112 -13.79 -0.74 8.05
CA GLN A 112 -14.59 -0.31 9.19
C GLN A 112 -14.57 -1.34 10.31
N SER A 113 -14.70 -2.62 9.97
CA SER A 113 -14.64 -3.70 10.96
C SER A 113 -13.28 -3.79 11.64
N LEU A 114 -12.24 -3.29 10.99
CA LEU A 114 -10.88 -3.25 11.55
C LEU A 114 -10.57 -1.92 12.25
N GLY A 115 -11.56 -1.09 12.46
CA GLY A 115 -11.43 0.13 13.26
C GLY A 115 -11.14 1.41 12.51
N ILE A 116 -11.23 1.41 11.18
CA ILE A 116 -10.97 2.61 10.38
C ILE A 116 -12.26 3.42 10.27
N GLN A 117 -12.35 4.48 11.06
CA GLN A 117 -13.58 5.29 11.16
C GLN A 117 -13.93 5.97 9.84
N SER A 118 -12.95 6.47 9.10
CA SER A 118 -13.20 7.12 7.82
C SER A 118 -13.87 6.19 6.82
N ALA A 119 -13.60 4.88 6.91
CA ALA A 119 -14.25 3.89 6.05
C ALA A 119 -15.75 3.85 6.30
N GLY A 120 -16.17 4.02 7.56
CA GLY A 120 -17.61 4.10 7.88
C GLY A 120 -18.30 5.26 7.18
N THR A 121 -17.62 6.38 7.05
CA THR A 121 -18.13 7.53 6.32
C THR A 121 -18.35 7.19 4.84
N TYR A 122 -17.38 6.50 4.24
CA TYR A 122 -17.50 6.07 2.84
C TYR A 122 -18.66 5.08 2.66
N VAL A 123 -18.83 4.15 3.59
CA VAL A 123 -19.93 3.18 3.54
C VAL A 123 -21.28 3.92 3.57
N ARG A 124 -21.43 4.86 4.50
CA ARG A 124 -22.69 5.63 4.61
C ARG A 124 -22.96 6.45 3.37
N ARG A 125 -21.93 7.03 2.77
CA ARG A 125 -22.08 7.94 1.64
C ARG A 125 -22.29 7.20 0.32
N TYR A 126 -21.58 6.10 0.11
CA TYR A 126 -21.50 5.47 -1.22
C TYR A 126 -22.08 4.07 -1.29
N CYS A 127 -22.32 3.41 -0.17
CA CYS A 127 -22.70 2.00 -0.16
C CYS A 127 -24.13 1.83 0.33
N ARG A 128 -25.03 1.88 -0.60
CA ARG A 128 -26.44 1.70 -0.31
C ARG A 128 -27.01 0.50 -1.01
#